data_450a5969356b3f27c09bb42984712369
#
_entry.id   450a5969356b3f27c09bb42984712369
#
_cell.length_a   1.000
_cell.length_b   1.000
_cell.length_c   1.000
_cell.angle_alpha   90.00
_cell.angle_beta   90.00
_cell.angle_gamma   90.00
#
_symmetry.space_group_name_H-M   'P 1'
#
loop_
_entity.id
_entity.type
_entity.pdbx_description
1 polymer ?
#
loop_
_entity_poly.entity_id
_entity_poly.type
_entity_poly.pdbx_seq_one_letter_code
_entity_poly.pdbx_strand_id
1 'polypeptide(L)'
;MTTEAAETAGAVVVDERTALEAALVELDSRPQTQFRFVATRAATIEERAERLGAEDLVMRARLLRATALVREGRSEQGGQRVHQVLAWAQEHDHPFLLARAHRMLSIFYRQIGDLSEGLSHAVQGFANLSDDEPQTIRARHLMTLAVALDESGSTEEGDRRFREALTIAAAIGDHELAMNILNNMAYTAFERDDEDGARELVRHLRVVQARCGRPFGSLELDTIARIEMMSGNYAAVEETLHVILDDSASAVLNHEGDAPAVCLLTLAEARRLDRRYAAAQEALDAAAALAEERGLDRVRAQAREEQAALFAATGRYQEAYQEHRAFYAAANALHSMQREAQARALQAVFEATEARRASEHFREMAHRDALTGLWNRRYVNERLPALLSEAVAQRTPLSLAILDLDHFKRINDTLSHSTGDTVLQEVSRLLTDAVSGPMIAARIGGEEFLLVMPGLAAEEAAERCERLRLRIRAHTWEPLTGTLPVTTSIGVTTAAQGRATPSSLMSLADRNLYVAKREGRDRVVADL
;
A
#
# COMPACT_ATOMS: atom_id res chain seq x y z
N MET A 1 43.64 -1.33 -10.12
CA MET A 1 42.84 -2.38 -9.44
C MET A 1 41.52 -1.88 -8.87
N THR A 2 40.89 -0.83 -9.41
CA THR A 2 39.70 -0.22 -8.78
C THR A 2 38.45 -0.15 -9.68
N THR A 3 38.58 -0.29 -10.97
CA THR A 3 37.44 -0.20 -11.90
C THR A 3 36.74 -1.54 -12.10
N GLU A 4 37.51 -2.61 -12.24
CA GLU A 4 37.02 -3.99 -12.44
C GLU A 4 36.32 -4.54 -11.18
N ALA A 5 36.79 -4.16 -9.98
CA ALA A 5 36.14 -4.52 -8.71
C ALA A 5 34.80 -3.81 -8.51
N ALA A 6 34.65 -2.57 -8.97
CA ALA A 6 33.40 -1.82 -8.90
C ALA A 6 32.36 -2.32 -9.91
N GLU A 7 32.78 -2.68 -11.12
CA GLU A 7 31.90 -3.30 -12.12
C GLU A 7 31.43 -4.70 -11.69
N THR A 8 32.31 -5.49 -11.09
CA THR A 8 31.95 -6.84 -10.58
C THR A 8 31.00 -6.74 -9.38
N ALA A 9 31.22 -5.78 -8.47
CA ALA A 9 30.31 -5.54 -7.34
C ALA A 9 28.95 -5.03 -7.81
N GLY A 10 28.90 -4.14 -8.80
CA GLY A 10 27.67 -3.66 -9.41
C GLY A 10 26.88 -4.78 -10.11
N ALA A 11 27.56 -5.66 -10.84
CA ALA A 11 26.93 -6.80 -11.50
C ALA A 11 26.36 -7.83 -10.51
N VAL A 12 27.06 -8.09 -9.40
CA VAL A 12 26.59 -8.99 -8.33
C VAL A 12 25.36 -8.40 -7.62
N VAL A 13 25.32 -7.10 -7.37
CA VAL A 13 24.17 -6.41 -6.74
C VAL A 13 22.95 -6.43 -7.65
N VAL A 14 23.12 -6.24 -8.96
CA VAL A 14 22.02 -6.32 -9.93
C VAL A 14 21.46 -7.73 -10.02
N ASP A 15 22.32 -8.75 -10.01
CA ASP A 15 21.91 -10.16 -10.03
C ASP A 15 21.15 -10.55 -8.74
N GLU A 16 21.63 -10.10 -7.58
CA GLU A 16 20.95 -10.35 -6.30
C GLU A 16 19.60 -9.65 -6.20
N ARG A 17 19.47 -8.40 -6.63
CA ARG A 17 18.18 -7.68 -6.68
C ARG A 17 17.17 -8.43 -7.53
N THR A 18 17.55 -8.82 -8.75
CA THR A 18 16.68 -9.56 -9.68
C THR A 18 16.24 -10.90 -9.09
N ALA A 19 17.14 -11.60 -8.40
CA ALA A 19 16.82 -12.85 -7.72
C ALA A 19 15.81 -12.67 -6.58
N LEU A 20 15.92 -11.58 -5.78
CA LEU A 20 14.96 -11.26 -4.72
C LEU A 20 13.60 -10.87 -5.28
N GLU A 21 13.57 -10.11 -6.37
CA GLU A 21 12.36 -9.73 -7.06
C GLU A 21 11.60 -10.95 -7.60
N ALA A 22 12.29 -11.86 -8.27
CA ALA A 22 11.72 -13.12 -8.75
C ALA A 22 11.17 -13.99 -7.61
N ALA A 23 11.88 -14.05 -6.47
CA ALA A 23 11.43 -14.77 -5.29
C ALA A 23 10.15 -14.14 -4.68
N LEU A 24 10.02 -12.82 -4.67
CA LEU A 24 8.79 -12.14 -4.23
C LEU A 24 7.62 -12.40 -5.16
N VAL A 25 7.85 -12.43 -6.48
CA VAL A 25 6.81 -12.79 -7.47
C VAL A 25 6.33 -14.22 -7.24
N GLU A 26 7.26 -15.16 -6.99
CA GLU A 26 6.90 -16.54 -6.65
C GLU A 26 6.05 -16.59 -5.37
N LEU A 27 6.44 -15.88 -4.31
CA LEU A 27 5.68 -15.85 -3.04
C LEU A 27 4.28 -15.24 -3.21
N ASP A 28 4.14 -14.20 -4.03
CA ASP A 28 2.85 -13.57 -4.36
C ASP A 28 1.89 -14.53 -5.06
N SER A 29 2.42 -15.49 -5.83
CA SER A 29 1.63 -16.49 -6.57
C SER A 29 1.24 -17.70 -5.72
N ARG A 30 1.86 -17.90 -4.55
CA ARG A 30 1.61 -19.06 -3.69
C ARG A 30 0.16 -19.13 -3.19
N PRO A 31 -0.35 -20.35 -2.96
CA PRO A 31 -1.64 -20.58 -2.33
C PRO A 31 -1.81 -19.83 -1.03
N GLN A 32 -3.00 -19.31 -0.80
CA GLN A 32 -3.32 -18.57 0.42
C GLN A 32 -3.19 -19.42 1.70
N THR A 33 -3.29 -20.73 1.60
CA THR A 33 -3.09 -21.68 2.68
C THR A 33 -1.64 -21.75 3.16
N GLN A 34 -0.67 -21.34 2.34
CA GLN A 34 0.76 -21.33 2.67
C GLN A 34 1.26 -20.03 3.32
N PHE A 35 0.38 -19.23 3.90
CA PHE A 35 0.72 -17.89 4.41
C PHE A 35 1.87 -17.87 5.43
N ARG A 36 2.02 -18.90 6.28
CA ARG A 36 3.13 -19.00 7.25
C ARG A 36 4.47 -19.22 6.57
N PHE A 37 4.51 -20.11 5.56
CA PHE A 37 5.69 -20.31 4.74
C PHE A 37 6.08 -19.03 4.02
N VAL A 38 5.09 -18.35 3.39
CA VAL A 38 5.26 -17.06 2.71
C VAL A 38 5.84 -16.02 3.67
N ALA A 39 5.29 -15.89 4.88
CA ALA A 39 5.76 -14.94 5.88
C ALA A 39 7.22 -15.18 6.31
N THR A 40 7.60 -16.44 6.52
CA THR A 40 8.97 -16.82 6.91
C THR A 40 9.96 -16.50 5.80
N ARG A 41 9.63 -16.84 4.55
CA ARG A 41 10.48 -16.54 3.39
C ARG A 41 10.56 -15.05 3.11
N ALA A 42 9.44 -14.32 3.24
CA ALA A 42 9.41 -12.87 3.09
C ALA A 42 10.30 -12.16 4.13
N ALA A 43 10.36 -12.65 5.38
CA ALA A 43 11.26 -12.09 6.39
C ALA A 43 12.74 -12.18 5.96
N THR A 44 13.16 -13.33 5.43
CA THR A 44 14.53 -13.50 4.92
C THR A 44 14.82 -12.59 3.72
N ILE A 45 13.83 -12.37 2.85
CA ILE A 45 13.96 -11.46 1.70
C ILE A 45 14.05 -10.01 2.18
N GLU A 46 13.23 -9.61 3.17
CA GLU A 46 13.26 -8.28 3.77
C GLU A 46 14.68 -7.92 4.27
N GLU A 47 15.30 -8.80 5.08
CA GLU A 47 16.66 -8.58 5.60
C GLU A 47 17.71 -8.45 4.49
N ARG A 48 17.56 -9.21 3.40
CA ARG A 48 18.48 -9.13 2.25
C ARG A 48 18.26 -7.84 1.45
N ALA A 49 17.00 -7.46 1.22
CA ALA A 49 16.64 -6.23 0.51
C ALA A 49 17.09 -4.98 1.29
N GLU A 50 16.99 -4.97 2.64
CA GLU A 50 17.51 -3.90 3.48
C GLU A 50 19.03 -3.74 3.32
N ARG A 51 19.79 -4.83 3.27
CA ARG A 51 21.25 -4.79 3.05
C ARG A 51 21.63 -4.25 1.67
N LEU A 52 20.77 -4.43 0.67
CA LEU A 52 20.95 -3.91 -0.69
C LEU A 52 20.47 -2.46 -0.84
N GLY A 53 19.77 -1.90 0.15
CA GLY A 53 19.11 -0.61 0.04
C GLY A 53 17.94 -0.59 -0.95
N ALA A 54 17.32 -1.77 -1.24
CA ALA A 54 16.22 -1.92 -2.17
C ALA A 54 14.87 -1.76 -1.44
N GLU A 55 14.49 -0.51 -1.13
CA GLU A 55 13.34 -0.18 -0.30
C GLU A 55 12.01 -0.71 -0.85
N ASP A 56 11.82 -0.70 -2.16
CA ASP A 56 10.63 -1.25 -2.83
C ASP A 56 10.46 -2.75 -2.56
N LEU A 57 11.55 -3.54 -2.58
CA LEU A 57 11.53 -4.96 -2.25
C LEU A 57 11.29 -5.19 -0.75
N VAL A 58 11.83 -4.31 0.11
CA VAL A 58 11.54 -4.32 1.55
C VAL A 58 10.04 -4.15 1.79
N MET A 59 9.41 -3.17 1.13
CA MET A 59 7.97 -2.90 1.30
C MET A 59 7.10 -4.05 0.74
N ARG A 60 7.51 -4.69 -0.36
CA ARG A 60 6.83 -5.90 -0.87
C ARG A 60 6.89 -7.05 0.14
N ALA A 61 8.05 -7.31 0.70
CA ALA A 61 8.23 -8.35 1.72
C ALA A 61 7.41 -8.05 2.99
N ARG A 62 7.39 -6.80 3.45
CA ARG A 62 6.58 -6.35 4.60
C ARG A 62 5.09 -6.55 4.37
N LEU A 63 4.60 -6.29 3.17
CA LEU A 63 3.20 -6.50 2.83
C LEU A 63 2.81 -7.98 2.90
N LEU A 64 3.64 -8.90 2.39
CA LEU A 64 3.43 -10.35 2.51
C LEU A 64 3.38 -10.81 3.97
N ARG A 65 4.26 -10.29 4.82
CA ARG A 65 4.26 -10.58 6.26
C ARG A 65 3.04 -10.01 6.97
N ALA A 66 2.60 -8.81 6.60
CA ALA A 66 1.39 -8.20 7.13
C ALA A 66 0.14 -9.02 6.80
N THR A 67 0.08 -9.57 5.58
CA THR A 67 -0.98 -10.49 5.15
C THR A 67 -1.08 -11.73 6.06
N ALA A 68 0.05 -12.30 6.44
CA ALA A 68 0.07 -13.45 7.34
C ALA A 68 -0.46 -13.09 8.74
N LEU A 69 -0.11 -11.92 9.28
CA LEU A 69 -0.62 -11.45 10.58
C LEU A 69 -2.15 -11.31 10.58
N VAL A 70 -2.73 -10.75 9.52
CA VAL A 70 -4.19 -10.63 9.39
C VAL A 70 -4.85 -12.01 9.40
N ARG A 71 -4.25 -12.99 8.72
CA ARG A 71 -4.75 -14.39 8.69
C ARG A 71 -4.58 -15.15 10.00
N GLU A 72 -3.60 -14.78 10.82
CA GLU A 72 -3.40 -15.33 12.16
C GLU A 72 -4.35 -14.74 13.21
N GLY A 73 -5.27 -13.84 12.81
CA GLY A 73 -6.15 -13.13 13.73
C GLY A 73 -5.50 -11.93 14.43
N ARG A 74 -4.25 -11.58 14.09
CA ARG A 74 -3.51 -10.40 14.59
C ARG A 74 -3.80 -9.18 13.71
N SER A 75 -5.09 -8.93 13.46
CA SER A 75 -5.55 -7.95 12.46
C SER A 75 -5.06 -6.53 12.73
N GLU A 76 -5.00 -6.09 14.00
CA GLU A 76 -4.48 -4.77 14.37
C GLU A 76 -3.04 -4.57 13.91
N GLN A 77 -2.15 -5.51 14.23
CA GLN A 77 -0.73 -5.43 13.86
C GLN A 77 -0.54 -5.54 12.34
N GLY A 78 -1.33 -6.41 11.71
CA GLY A 78 -1.36 -6.55 10.25
C GLY A 78 -1.79 -5.25 9.57
N GLY A 79 -2.91 -4.66 10.01
CA GLY A 79 -3.46 -3.42 9.49
C GLY A 79 -2.47 -2.25 9.60
N GLN A 80 -1.84 -2.06 10.76
CA GLN A 80 -0.81 -1.03 10.98
C GLN A 80 0.36 -1.16 9.99
N ARG A 81 0.85 -2.37 9.75
CA ARG A 81 1.94 -2.61 8.78
C ARG A 81 1.51 -2.35 7.35
N VAL A 82 0.28 -2.73 6.97
CA VAL A 82 -0.25 -2.43 5.64
C VAL A 82 -0.36 -0.92 5.42
N HIS A 83 -0.80 -0.15 6.43
CA HIS A 83 -0.83 1.31 6.36
C HIS A 83 0.55 1.94 6.19
N GLN A 84 1.59 1.39 6.83
CA GLN A 84 2.98 1.85 6.62
C GLN A 84 3.43 1.63 5.17
N VAL A 85 3.11 0.45 4.60
CA VAL A 85 3.41 0.15 3.19
C VAL A 85 2.63 1.07 2.26
N LEU A 86 1.33 1.31 2.53
CA LEU A 86 0.50 2.21 1.74
C LEU A 86 1.06 3.62 1.75
N ALA A 87 1.46 4.12 2.92
CA ALA A 87 2.04 5.45 3.07
C ALA A 87 3.32 5.60 2.23
N TRP A 88 4.22 4.62 2.31
CA TRP A 88 5.44 4.61 1.49
C TRP A 88 5.13 4.56 -0.01
N ALA A 89 4.18 3.71 -0.41
CA ALA A 89 3.78 3.56 -1.81
C ALA A 89 3.16 4.84 -2.39
N GLN A 90 2.42 5.61 -1.59
CA GLN A 90 1.90 6.93 -1.98
C GLN A 90 3.01 7.97 -2.15
N GLU A 91 4.00 7.99 -1.24
CA GLU A 91 5.14 8.92 -1.30
C GLU A 91 6.02 8.69 -2.53
N HIS A 92 6.14 7.43 -2.98
CA HIS A 92 7.01 7.03 -4.09
C HIS A 92 6.25 6.76 -5.40
N ASP A 93 4.94 7.08 -5.44
CA ASP A 93 4.06 6.84 -6.59
C ASP A 93 4.21 5.42 -7.17
N HIS A 94 4.10 4.39 -6.28
CA HIS A 94 4.39 3.00 -6.61
C HIS A 94 3.09 2.19 -6.82
N PRO A 95 2.52 2.12 -8.05
CA PRO A 95 1.17 1.61 -8.31
C PRO A 95 0.98 0.14 -7.89
N PHE A 96 2.00 -0.70 -8.10
CA PHE A 96 1.99 -2.09 -7.69
C PHE A 96 1.73 -2.28 -6.19
N LEU A 97 2.43 -1.51 -5.33
CA LEU A 97 2.23 -1.59 -3.88
C LEU A 97 0.93 -0.90 -3.45
N LEU A 98 0.53 0.19 -4.12
CA LEU A 98 -0.75 0.85 -3.89
C LEU A 98 -1.91 -0.12 -4.06
N ALA A 99 -1.98 -0.80 -5.22
CA ALA A 99 -3.04 -1.76 -5.51
C ALA A 99 -3.12 -2.85 -4.43
N ARG A 100 -2.01 -3.46 -4.09
CA ARG A 100 -1.95 -4.57 -3.13
C ARG A 100 -2.22 -4.15 -1.69
N ALA A 101 -1.68 -3.00 -1.25
CA ALA A 101 -1.93 -2.47 0.09
C ALA A 101 -3.42 -2.14 0.26
N HIS A 102 -4.03 -1.49 -0.70
CA HIS A 102 -5.46 -1.22 -0.68
C HIS A 102 -6.31 -2.50 -0.65
N ARG A 103 -5.96 -3.53 -1.44
CA ARG A 103 -6.65 -4.82 -1.38
C ARG A 103 -6.56 -5.46 0.02
N MET A 104 -5.39 -5.40 0.67
CA MET A 104 -5.23 -5.93 2.02
C MET A 104 -6.00 -5.12 3.06
N LEU A 105 -6.05 -3.80 2.93
CA LEU A 105 -6.86 -2.96 3.79
C LEU A 105 -8.36 -3.21 3.61
N SER A 106 -8.82 -3.48 2.40
CA SER A 106 -10.21 -3.92 2.19
C SER A 106 -10.54 -5.16 3.03
N ILE A 107 -9.69 -6.18 3.00
CA ILE A 107 -9.88 -7.40 3.80
C ILE A 107 -9.85 -7.07 5.31
N PHE A 108 -8.89 -6.25 5.73
CA PHE A 108 -8.75 -5.83 7.13
C PHE A 108 -9.99 -5.08 7.63
N TYR A 109 -10.45 -4.04 6.92
CA TYR A 109 -11.60 -3.24 7.35
C TYR A 109 -12.89 -4.05 7.39
N ARG A 110 -13.09 -4.97 6.44
CA ARG A 110 -14.21 -5.91 6.47
C ARG A 110 -14.17 -6.84 7.69
N GLN A 111 -12.97 -7.33 8.06
CA GLN A 111 -12.83 -8.18 9.26
C GLN A 111 -13.15 -7.45 10.57
N ILE A 112 -12.88 -6.15 10.65
CA ILE A 112 -13.24 -5.34 11.83
C ILE A 112 -14.66 -4.76 11.74
N GLY A 113 -15.41 -5.06 10.66
CA GLY A 113 -16.81 -4.67 10.48
C GLY A 113 -17.02 -3.29 9.86
N ASP A 114 -15.98 -2.63 9.36
CA ASP A 114 -16.09 -1.38 8.62
C ASP A 114 -16.23 -1.64 7.11
N LEU A 115 -17.45 -1.97 6.71
CA LEU A 115 -17.75 -2.33 5.32
C LEU A 115 -17.58 -1.15 4.36
N SER A 116 -17.78 0.09 4.83
CA SER A 116 -17.63 1.30 4.03
C SER A 116 -16.16 1.52 3.62
N GLU A 117 -15.25 1.52 4.60
CA GLU A 117 -13.82 1.60 4.33
C GLU A 117 -13.33 0.36 3.56
N GLY A 118 -13.87 -0.81 3.87
CA GLY A 118 -13.60 -2.04 3.13
C GLY A 118 -13.88 -1.91 1.63
N LEU A 119 -15.05 -1.36 1.27
CA LEU A 119 -15.43 -1.10 -0.12
C LEU A 119 -14.56 0.01 -0.75
N SER A 120 -14.33 1.11 -0.05
CA SER A 120 -13.47 2.21 -0.52
C SER A 120 -12.08 1.68 -0.92
N HIS A 121 -11.46 0.90 -0.05
CA HIS A 121 -10.17 0.30 -0.31
C HIS A 121 -10.20 -0.76 -1.43
N ALA A 122 -11.27 -1.54 -1.57
CA ALA A 122 -11.41 -2.49 -2.68
C ALA A 122 -11.43 -1.77 -4.04
N VAL A 123 -12.18 -0.66 -4.13
CA VAL A 123 -12.26 0.18 -5.34
C VAL A 123 -10.90 0.78 -5.67
N GLN A 124 -10.22 1.37 -4.68
CA GLN A 124 -8.89 1.96 -4.87
C GLN A 124 -7.85 0.90 -5.27
N GLY A 125 -7.90 -0.28 -4.65
CA GLY A 125 -7.01 -1.39 -5.00
C GLY A 125 -7.17 -1.84 -6.45
N PHE A 126 -8.41 -1.89 -6.95
CA PHE A 126 -8.69 -2.22 -8.34
C PHE A 126 -8.30 -1.08 -9.31
N ALA A 127 -8.55 0.17 -8.94
CA ALA A 127 -8.22 1.35 -9.75
C ALA A 127 -6.71 1.58 -9.94
N ASN A 128 -5.89 1.15 -8.99
CA ASN A 128 -4.42 1.25 -9.06
C ASN A 128 -3.75 0.09 -9.81
N LEU A 129 -4.51 -0.88 -10.35
CA LEU A 129 -3.94 -1.95 -11.16
C LEU A 129 -3.50 -1.44 -12.52
N SER A 130 -2.25 -1.71 -12.87
CA SER A 130 -1.75 -1.52 -14.23
C SER A 130 -2.36 -2.53 -15.20
N ASP A 131 -2.42 -2.16 -16.49
CA ASP A 131 -2.87 -3.07 -17.55
C ASP A 131 -1.89 -4.24 -17.76
N ASP A 132 -0.61 -4.05 -17.42
CA ASP A 132 0.45 -5.06 -17.52
C ASP A 132 0.49 -6.04 -16.33
N GLU A 133 -0.38 -5.86 -15.31
CA GLU A 133 -0.41 -6.76 -14.16
C GLU A 133 -0.82 -8.19 -14.55
N PRO A 134 -0.21 -9.21 -13.90
CA PRO A 134 -0.61 -10.59 -14.11
C PRO A 134 -2.10 -10.79 -13.90
N GLN A 135 -2.74 -11.54 -14.80
CA GLN A 135 -4.18 -11.79 -14.78
C GLN A 135 -4.66 -12.43 -13.46
N THR A 136 -3.83 -13.27 -12.83
CA THR A 136 -4.09 -13.81 -11.48
C THR A 136 -4.29 -12.71 -10.44
N ILE A 137 -3.48 -11.66 -10.50
CA ILE A 137 -3.56 -10.51 -9.58
C ILE A 137 -4.84 -9.73 -9.83
N ARG A 138 -5.16 -9.47 -11.10
CA ARG A 138 -6.41 -8.80 -11.50
C ARG A 138 -7.64 -9.56 -10.99
N ALA A 139 -7.68 -10.88 -11.19
CA ALA A 139 -8.78 -11.72 -10.71
C ALA A 139 -8.91 -11.72 -9.17
N ARG A 140 -7.80 -11.70 -8.43
CA ARG A 140 -7.82 -11.58 -6.96
C ARG A 140 -8.38 -10.23 -6.49
N HIS A 141 -8.08 -9.13 -7.18
CA HIS A 141 -8.64 -7.81 -6.86
C HIS A 141 -10.13 -7.75 -7.20
N LEU A 142 -10.55 -8.28 -8.35
CA LEU A 142 -11.96 -8.40 -8.72
C LEU A 142 -12.75 -9.22 -7.71
N MET A 143 -12.22 -10.35 -7.23
CA MET A 143 -12.85 -11.15 -6.19
C MET A 143 -13.00 -10.35 -4.88
N THR A 144 -11.96 -9.60 -4.45
CA THR A 144 -12.04 -8.78 -3.25
C THR A 144 -13.08 -7.66 -3.39
N LEU A 145 -13.12 -7.02 -4.56
CA LEU A 145 -14.11 -5.99 -4.88
C LEU A 145 -15.53 -6.57 -4.91
N ALA A 146 -15.70 -7.76 -5.50
CA ALA A 146 -17.00 -8.43 -5.58
C ALA A 146 -17.58 -8.71 -4.19
N VAL A 147 -16.76 -9.26 -3.28
CA VAL A 147 -17.20 -9.52 -1.90
C VAL A 147 -17.55 -8.21 -1.18
N ALA A 148 -16.73 -7.16 -1.31
CA ALA A 148 -16.99 -5.88 -0.66
C ALA A 148 -18.27 -5.19 -1.20
N LEU A 149 -18.54 -5.30 -2.50
CA LEU A 149 -19.77 -4.80 -3.12
C LEU A 149 -20.99 -5.54 -2.60
N ASP A 150 -20.91 -6.85 -2.53
CA ASP A 150 -22.00 -7.69 -2.02
C ASP A 150 -22.37 -7.38 -0.56
N GLU A 151 -21.37 -7.35 0.32
CA GLU A 151 -21.56 -6.99 1.74
C GLU A 151 -22.10 -5.57 1.92
N SER A 152 -21.87 -4.69 0.95
CA SER A 152 -22.40 -3.32 0.94
C SER A 152 -23.79 -3.21 0.29
N GLY A 153 -24.40 -4.33 -0.10
CA GLY A 153 -25.73 -4.40 -0.72
C GLY A 153 -25.75 -4.16 -2.24
N SER A 154 -24.60 -3.97 -2.89
CA SER A 154 -24.51 -3.80 -4.35
C SER A 154 -24.36 -5.14 -5.07
N THR A 155 -25.34 -6.02 -4.88
CA THR A 155 -25.28 -7.45 -5.22
C THR A 155 -25.10 -7.71 -6.73
N GLU A 156 -25.83 -6.99 -7.59
CA GLU A 156 -25.73 -7.16 -9.06
C GLU A 156 -24.31 -6.84 -9.58
N GLU A 157 -23.70 -5.78 -9.06
CA GLU A 157 -22.35 -5.40 -9.43
C GLU A 157 -21.33 -6.40 -8.85
N GLY A 158 -21.52 -6.86 -7.62
CA GLY A 158 -20.73 -7.93 -7.00
C GLY A 158 -20.72 -9.18 -7.87
N ASP A 159 -21.88 -9.66 -8.30
CA ASP A 159 -22.03 -10.82 -9.17
C ASP A 159 -21.35 -10.63 -10.54
N ARG A 160 -21.36 -9.41 -11.08
CA ARG A 160 -20.66 -9.10 -12.32
C ARG A 160 -19.14 -9.23 -12.13
N ARG A 161 -18.59 -8.70 -11.05
CA ARG A 161 -17.16 -8.79 -10.74
C ARG A 161 -16.72 -10.22 -10.46
N PHE A 162 -17.53 -11.00 -9.75
CA PHE A 162 -17.26 -12.43 -9.56
C PHE A 162 -17.17 -13.19 -10.88
N ARG A 163 -18.12 -12.97 -11.80
CA ARG A 163 -18.13 -13.62 -13.12
C ARG A 163 -16.92 -13.20 -13.96
N GLU A 164 -16.51 -11.93 -13.91
CA GLU A 164 -15.29 -11.44 -14.56
C GLU A 164 -14.06 -12.14 -14.00
N ALA A 165 -13.91 -12.20 -12.66
CA ALA A 165 -12.81 -12.88 -12.01
C ALA A 165 -12.74 -14.37 -12.35
N LEU A 166 -13.88 -15.05 -12.38
CA LEU A 166 -13.99 -16.48 -12.72
C LEU A 166 -13.60 -16.74 -14.20
N THR A 167 -14.01 -15.85 -15.10
CA THR A 167 -13.63 -15.91 -16.52
C THR A 167 -12.12 -15.81 -16.70
N ILE A 168 -11.48 -14.90 -15.98
CA ILE A 168 -10.02 -14.74 -16.00
C ILE A 168 -9.35 -16.01 -15.45
N ALA A 169 -9.78 -16.49 -14.26
CA ALA A 169 -9.20 -17.67 -13.63
C ALA A 169 -9.29 -18.92 -14.54
N ALA A 170 -10.42 -19.08 -15.23
CA ALA A 170 -10.61 -20.16 -16.20
C ALA A 170 -9.69 -20.01 -17.43
N ALA A 171 -9.53 -18.78 -17.96
CA ALA A 171 -8.70 -18.52 -19.14
C ALA A 171 -7.20 -18.78 -18.89
N ILE A 172 -6.70 -18.49 -17.68
CA ILE A 172 -5.30 -18.74 -17.28
C ILE A 172 -5.07 -20.15 -16.74
N GLY A 173 -6.12 -20.97 -16.57
CA GLY A 173 -6.03 -22.31 -16.02
C GLY A 173 -5.73 -22.36 -14.51
N ASP A 174 -5.95 -21.28 -13.77
CA ASP A 174 -5.77 -21.24 -12.32
C ASP A 174 -7.01 -21.83 -11.62
N HIS A 175 -7.02 -23.15 -11.52
CA HIS A 175 -8.13 -23.90 -10.93
C HIS A 175 -8.31 -23.62 -9.43
N GLU A 176 -7.23 -23.32 -8.70
CA GLU A 176 -7.31 -23.00 -7.28
C GLU A 176 -7.99 -21.65 -7.06
N LEU A 177 -7.63 -20.64 -7.85
CA LEU A 177 -8.31 -19.34 -7.83
C LEU A 177 -9.78 -19.47 -8.24
N ALA A 178 -10.08 -20.28 -9.26
CA ALA A 178 -11.46 -20.55 -9.68
C ALA A 178 -12.27 -21.20 -8.56
N MET A 179 -11.70 -22.17 -7.81
CA MET A 179 -12.36 -22.75 -6.64
C MET A 179 -12.64 -21.72 -5.56
N ASN A 180 -11.67 -20.85 -5.25
CA ASN A 180 -11.85 -19.79 -4.25
C ASN A 180 -12.96 -18.81 -4.65
N ILE A 181 -13.01 -18.41 -5.93
CA ILE A 181 -14.05 -17.51 -6.45
C ILE A 181 -15.43 -18.19 -6.37
N LEU A 182 -15.56 -19.44 -6.85
CA LEU A 182 -16.80 -20.19 -6.80
C LEU A 182 -17.28 -20.42 -5.37
N ASN A 183 -16.37 -20.68 -4.43
CA ASN A 183 -16.73 -20.81 -3.02
C ASN A 183 -17.31 -19.51 -2.45
N ASN A 184 -16.68 -18.37 -2.72
CA ASN A 184 -17.23 -17.07 -2.28
C ASN A 184 -18.59 -16.79 -2.93
N MET A 185 -18.76 -17.06 -4.23
CA MET A 185 -20.06 -16.90 -4.91
C MET A 185 -21.14 -17.80 -4.28
N ALA A 186 -20.80 -19.07 -4.00
CA ALA A 186 -21.72 -20.02 -3.40
C ALA A 186 -22.12 -19.60 -1.97
N TYR A 187 -21.17 -19.12 -1.18
CA TYR A 187 -21.43 -18.61 0.17
C TYR A 187 -22.29 -17.33 0.12
N THR A 188 -22.01 -16.42 -0.79
CA THR A 188 -22.84 -15.22 -1.02
C THR A 188 -24.27 -15.57 -1.41
N ALA A 189 -24.45 -16.54 -2.31
CA ALA A 189 -25.80 -17.02 -2.69
C ALA A 189 -26.52 -17.68 -1.48
N PHE A 190 -25.80 -18.43 -0.65
CA PHE A 190 -26.32 -18.97 0.61
C PHE A 190 -26.80 -17.86 1.56
N GLU A 191 -26.00 -16.82 1.77
CA GLU A 191 -26.37 -15.70 2.65
C GLU A 191 -27.58 -14.89 2.14
N ARG A 192 -27.84 -14.94 0.84
CA ARG A 192 -29.02 -14.32 0.19
C ARG A 192 -30.26 -15.22 0.18
N ASP A 193 -30.17 -16.42 0.75
CA ASP A 193 -31.23 -17.46 0.69
C ASP A 193 -31.59 -17.89 -0.74
N ASP A 194 -30.61 -17.78 -1.69
CA ASP A 194 -30.70 -18.25 -3.06
C ASP A 194 -30.25 -19.72 -3.16
N GLU A 195 -31.15 -20.63 -2.82
CA GLU A 195 -30.84 -22.06 -2.79
C GLU A 195 -30.48 -22.62 -4.17
N ASP A 196 -31.19 -22.24 -5.22
CA ASP A 196 -30.96 -22.73 -6.59
C ASP A 196 -29.61 -22.24 -7.14
N GLY A 197 -29.31 -20.96 -6.97
CA GLY A 197 -28.03 -20.37 -7.36
C GLY A 197 -26.86 -20.98 -6.57
N ALA A 198 -27.00 -21.13 -5.28
CA ALA A 198 -25.97 -21.73 -4.43
C ALA A 198 -25.65 -23.18 -4.84
N ARG A 199 -26.66 -23.99 -5.13
CA ARG A 199 -26.50 -25.38 -5.62
C ARG A 199 -25.83 -25.45 -6.99
N GLU A 200 -26.18 -24.56 -7.91
CA GLU A 200 -25.53 -24.48 -9.21
C GLU A 200 -24.04 -24.20 -9.07
N LEU A 201 -23.67 -23.26 -8.19
CA LEU A 201 -22.29 -22.89 -7.91
C LEU A 201 -21.51 -24.03 -7.25
N VAL A 202 -22.12 -24.79 -6.32
CA VAL A 202 -21.50 -26.01 -5.76
C VAL A 202 -21.28 -27.08 -6.85
N ARG A 203 -22.19 -27.26 -7.79
CA ARG A 203 -21.97 -28.17 -8.93
C ARG A 203 -20.75 -27.74 -9.76
N HIS A 204 -20.61 -26.44 -10.05
CA HIS A 204 -19.44 -25.91 -10.73
C HIS A 204 -18.15 -26.09 -9.93
N LEU A 205 -18.21 -25.84 -8.61
CA LEU A 205 -17.08 -26.02 -7.69
C LEU A 205 -16.57 -27.47 -7.71
N ARG A 206 -17.48 -28.45 -7.67
CA ARG A 206 -17.15 -29.88 -7.77
C ARG A 206 -16.51 -30.27 -9.12
N VAL A 207 -16.96 -29.65 -10.23
CA VAL A 207 -16.38 -29.88 -11.56
C VAL A 207 -14.95 -29.34 -11.65
N VAL A 208 -14.71 -28.15 -11.10
CA VAL A 208 -13.35 -27.56 -11.09
C VAL A 208 -12.42 -28.36 -10.17
N GLN A 209 -12.91 -28.79 -9.02
CA GLN A 209 -12.18 -29.62 -8.07
C GLN A 209 -11.73 -30.95 -8.71
N ALA A 210 -12.63 -31.62 -9.44
CA ALA A 210 -12.30 -32.88 -10.13
C ALA A 210 -11.18 -32.70 -11.19
N ARG A 211 -11.10 -31.53 -11.83
CA ARG A 211 -10.03 -31.20 -12.78
C ARG A 211 -8.71 -30.85 -12.08
N CYS A 212 -8.79 -30.17 -10.94
CA CYS A 212 -7.64 -29.76 -10.13
C CYS A 212 -6.98 -30.95 -9.42
N GLY A 213 -7.75 -31.97 -9.04
CA GLY A 213 -7.28 -33.12 -8.26
C GLY A 213 -6.97 -32.79 -6.79
N ARG A 214 -7.17 -31.53 -6.36
CA ARG A 214 -6.99 -31.10 -4.97
C ARG A 214 -8.23 -31.46 -4.15
N PRO A 215 -8.12 -32.03 -2.94
CA PRO A 215 -9.27 -32.17 -2.04
C PRO A 215 -9.83 -30.79 -1.66
N PHE A 216 -11.11 -30.76 -1.29
CA PHE A 216 -11.69 -29.55 -0.69
C PHE A 216 -11.03 -29.27 0.66
N GLY A 217 -10.79 -27.99 0.95
CA GLY A 217 -10.43 -27.53 2.28
C GLY A 217 -11.66 -27.31 3.17
N SER A 218 -11.42 -27.02 4.44
CA SER A 218 -12.50 -26.86 5.42
C SER A 218 -13.48 -25.75 5.06
N LEU A 219 -13.03 -24.66 4.44
CA LEU A 219 -13.93 -23.57 4.02
C LEU A 219 -14.90 -24.00 2.93
N GLU A 220 -14.39 -24.70 1.90
CA GLU A 220 -15.25 -25.22 0.83
C GLU A 220 -16.21 -26.29 1.35
N LEU A 221 -15.74 -27.16 2.26
CA LEU A 221 -16.57 -28.19 2.89
C LEU A 221 -17.72 -27.59 3.72
N ASP A 222 -17.45 -26.54 4.51
CA ASP A 222 -18.47 -25.84 5.30
C ASP A 222 -19.51 -25.17 4.39
N THR A 223 -19.06 -24.47 3.34
CA THR A 223 -19.96 -23.84 2.37
C THR A 223 -20.87 -24.87 1.69
N ILE A 224 -20.32 -25.99 1.21
CA ILE A 224 -21.09 -27.08 0.60
C ILE A 224 -22.11 -27.66 1.60
N ALA A 225 -21.65 -27.91 2.81
CA ALA A 225 -22.52 -28.49 3.86
C ALA A 225 -23.69 -27.56 4.22
N ARG A 226 -23.46 -26.27 4.35
CA ARG A 226 -24.53 -25.29 4.62
C ARG A 226 -25.54 -25.22 3.50
N ILE A 227 -25.09 -25.28 2.24
CA ILE A 227 -25.99 -25.29 1.08
C ILE A 227 -26.80 -26.60 0.99
N GLU A 228 -26.20 -27.75 1.27
CA GLU A 228 -26.95 -29.01 1.36
C GLU A 228 -27.98 -28.97 2.50
N MET A 229 -27.67 -28.29 3.62
CA MET A 229 -28.56 -28.14 4.77
C MET A 229 -29.77 -27.25 4.44
N MET A 230 -29.67 -26.22 3.59
CA MET A 230 -30.81 -25.40 3.12
C MET A 230 -31.93 -26.27 2.56
N SER A 231 -31.58 -27.35 1.88
CA SER A 231 -32.51 -28.29 1.28
C SER A 231 -32.99 -29.38 2.22
N GLY A 232 -32.55 -29.39 3.47
CA GLY A 232 -32.80 -30.51 4.40
C GLY A 232 -32.08 -31.80 4.02
N ASN A 233 -31.05 -31.75 3.17
CA ASN A 233 -30.28 -32.92 2.75
C ASN A 233 -29.17 -33.26 3.76
N TYR A 234 -29.57 -33.61 4.98
CA TYR A 234 -28.65 -33.87 6.09
C TYR A 234 -27.71 -35.07 5.84
N ALA A 235 -28.11 -36.01 5.00
CA ALA A 235 -27.24 -37.12 4.60
C ALA A 235 -26.04 -36.62 3.77
N ALA A 236 -26.26 -35.70 2.86
CA ALA A 236 -25.18 -35.11 2.08
C ALA A 236 -24.25 -34.21 2.94
N VAL A 237 -24.79 -33.54 3.97
CA VAL A 237 -23.96 -32.82 4.95
C VAL A 237 -23.02 -33.79 5.67
N GLU A 238 -23.54 -34.91 6.15
CA GLU A 238 -22.76 -35.96 6.83
C GLU A 238 -21.65 -36.50 5.92
N GLU A 239 -21.96 -36.82 4.65
CA GLU A 239 -20.98 -37.28 3.66
C GLU A 239 -19.90 -36.22 3.38
N THR A 240 -20.32 -34.98 3.23
CA THR A 240 -19.40 -33.87 2.94
C THR A 240 -18.42 -33.63 4.08
N LEU A 241 -18.90 -33.65 5.32
CA LEU A 241 -18.09 -33.33 6.50
C LEU A 241 -17.43 -34.55 7.15
N HIS A 242 -17.70 -35.77 6.67
CA HIS A 242 -17.10 -37.00 7.22
C HIS A 242 -15.57 -36.95 7.28
N VAL A 243 -14.96 -36.33 6.28
CA VAL A 243 -13.48 -36.18 6.19
C VAL A 243 -12.89 -35.44 7.39
N ILE A 244 -13.66 -34.59 8.07
CA ILE A 244 -13.22 -33.83 9.25
C ILE A 244 -13.10 -34.71 10.49
N LEU A 245 -13.88 -35.81 10.54
CA LEU A 245 -13.85 -36.77 11.61
C LEU A 245 -12.76 -37.84 11.45
N ASP A 246 -12.11 -37.89 10.29
CA ASP A 246 -11.04 -38.84 9.98
C ASP A 246 -9.68 -38.29 10.40
N ASP A 247 -9.06 -38.90 11.42
CA ASP A 247 -7.74 -38.52 11.94
C ASP A 247 -6.64 -38.49 10.86
N SER A 248 -6.77 -39.32 9.80
CA SER A 248 -5.79 -39.34 8.69
C SER A 248 -5.85 -38.12 7.81
N ALA A 249 -7.01 -37.50 7.66
CA ALA A 249 -7.22 -36.24 6.92
C ALA A 249 -6.91 -35.00 7.77
N SER A 250 -6.96 -35.15 9.09
CA SER A 250 -6.72 -34.07 10.08
C SER A 250 -5.39 -33.37 9.90
N ALA A 251 -4.33 -34.04 9.45
CA ALA A 251 -3.02 -33.44 9.22
C ALA A 251 -3.03 -32.37 8.10
N VAL A 252 -3.91 -32.50 7.09
CA VAL A 252 -4.07 -31.53 5.99
C VAL A 252 -4.99 -30.38 6.41
N LEU A 253 -6.01 -30.66 7.22
CA LEU A 253 -7.02 -29.72 7.68
C LEU A 253 -6.58 -28.92 8.92
N ASN A 254 -5.62 -29.43 9.70
CA ASN A 254 -5.15 -28.85 10.98
C ASN A 254 -4.46 -27.46 10.86
N HIS A 255 -4.22 -26.98 9.65
CA HIS A 255 -3.56 -25.68 9.43
C HIS A 255 -4.51 -24.53 9.10
N GLU A 256 -5.82 -24.77 9.03
CA GLU A 256 -6.80 -23.79 8.55
C GLU A 256 -7.55 -23.03 9.67
N GLY A 257 -6.86 -22.62 10.73
CA GLY A 257 -7.45 -21.72 11.74
C GLY A 257 -8.66 -22.30 12.48
N ASP A 258 -9.83 -21.66 12.36
CA ASP A 258 -11.08 -22.02 13.02
C ASP A 258 -11.98 -22.93 12.16
N ALA A 259 -11.70 -23.06 10.86
CA ALA A 259 -12.59 -23.74 9.92
C ALA A 259 -12.93 -25.20 10.29
N PRO A 260 -12.02 -26.05 10.79
CA PRO A 260 -12.40 -27.40 11.23
C PRO A 260 -13.41 -27.41 12.38
N ALA A 261 -13.27 -26.48 13.34
CA ALA A 261 -14.22 -26.39 14.45
C ALA A 261 -15.59 -25.85 13.98
N VAL A 262 -15.60 -24.94 12.99
CA VAL A 262 -16.83 -24.46 12.34
C VAL A 262 -17.54 -25.59 11.60
N CYS A 263 -16.82 -26.44 10.86
CA CYS A 263 -17.41 -27.62 10.20
C CYS A 263 -18.05 -28.60 11.19
N LEU A 264 -17.42 -28.79 12.36
CA LEU A 264 -18.00 -29.62 13.41
C LEU A 264 -19.31 -29.03 13.99
N LEU A 265 -19.38 -27.68 14.09
CA LEU A 265 -20.63 -27.01 14.47
C LEU A 265 -21.71 -27.19 13.41
N THR A 266 -21.39 -27.01 12.13
CA THR A 266 -22.33 -27.25 11.02
C THR A 266 -22.82 -28.68 11.00
N LEU A 267 -21.94 -29.65 11.30
CA LEU A 267 -22.32 -31.05 11.44
C LEU A 267 -23.24 -31.28 12.65
N ALA A 268 -22.96 -30.64 13.78
CA ALA A 268 -23.82 -30.72 14.97
C ALA A 268 -25.22 -30.17 14.69
N GLU A 269 -25.31 -29.03 14.03
CA GLU A 269 -26.57 -28.43 13.61
C GLU A 269 -27.36 -29.33 12.67
N ALA A 270 -26.72 -29.87 11.62
CA ALA A 270 -27.35 -30.79 10.68
C ALA A 270 -27.90 -32.03 11.38
N ARG A 271 -27.14 -32.65 12.31
CA ARG A 271 -27.55 -33.81 13.09
C ARG A 271 -28.71 -33.47 14.02
N ARG A 272 -28.75 -32.28 14.62
CA ARG A 272 -29.86 -31.78 15.43
C ARG A 272 -31.13 -31.62 14.61
N LEU A 273 -31.04 -31.02 13.43
CA LEU A 273 -32.16 -30.84 12.51
C LEU A 273 -32.70 -32.17 12.01
N ASP A 274 -31.82 -33.17 11.80
CA ASP A 274 -32.15 -34.55 11.46
C ASP A 274 -32.63 -35.38 12.67
N ARG A 275 -32.78 -34.74 13.84
CA ARG A 275 -33.21 -35.37 15.11
C ARG A 275 -32.27 -36.47 15.65
N ARG A 276 -31.03 -36.50 15.21
CA ARG A 276 -29.97 -37.42 15.68
C ARG A 276 -29.23 -36.78 16.86
N TYR A 277 -29.95 -36.52 17.95
CA TYR A 277 -29.50 -35.69 19.06
C TYR A 277 -28.23 -36.18 19.76
N ALA A 278 -28.04 -37.49 19.91
CA ALA A 278 -26.81 -38.03 20.50
C ALA A 278 -25.60 -37.76 19.63
N ALA A 279 -25.70 -38.00 18.31
CA ALA A 279 -24.63 -37.71 17.37
C ALA A 279 -24.37 -36.20 17.21
N ALA A 280 -25.42 -35.37 17.36
CA ALA A 280 -25.27 -33.91 17.40
C ALA A 280 -24.43 -33.48 18.61
N GLN A 281 -24.68 -34.06 19.80
CA GLN A 281 -23.89 -33.75 21.00
C GLN A 281 -22.42 -34.16 20.83
N GLU A 282 -22.14 -35.33 20.25
CA GLU A 282 -20.75 -35.76 19.97
C GLU A 282 -19.98 -34.75 19.08
N ALA A 283 -20.61 -34.29 18.00
CA ALA A 283 -19.99 -33.29 17.11
C ALA A 283 -19.79 -31.93 17.81
N LEU A 284 -20.78 -31.54 18.63
CA LEU A 284 -20.72 -30.30 19.39
C LEU A 284 -19.61 -30.33 20.46
N ASP A 285 -19.48 -31.45 21.17
CA ASP A 285 -18.41 -31.65 22.16
C ASP A 285 -17.03 -31.61 21.50
N ALA A 286 -16.88 -32.23 20.31
CA ALA A 286 -15.65 -32.16 19.53
C ALA A 286 -15.33 -30.71 19.06
N ALA A 287 -16.34 -29.97 18.59
CA ALA A 287 -16.17 -28.55 18.21
C ALA A 287 -15.74 -27.68 19.39
N ALA A 288 -16.37 -27.88 20.55
CA ALA A 288 -16.06 -27.15 21.78
C ALA A 288 -14.64 -27.46 22.29
N ALA A 289 -14.24 -28.73 22.28
CA ALA A 289 -12.90 -29.16 22.68
C ALA A 289 -11.82 -28.54 21.78
N LEU A 290 -12.01 -28.57 20.46
CA LEU A 290 -11.09 -27.96 19.48
C LEU A 290 -11.04 -26.43 19.62
N ALA A 291 -12.17 -25.80 19.88
CA ALA A 291 -12.25 -24.36 20.11
C ALA A 291 -11.55 -23.92 21.40
N GLU A 292 -11.62 -24.75 22.47
CA GLU A 292 -10.89 -24.50 23.72
C GLU A 292 -9.37 -24.67 23.52
N GLU A 293 -8.95 -25.76 22.89
CA GLU A 293 -7.54 -26.06 22.61
C GLU A 293 -6.88 -24.94 21.81
N ARG A 294 -7.60 -24.36 20.84
CA ARG A 294 -7.07 -23.30 19.95
C ARG A 294 -7.39 -21.88 20.38
N GLY A 295 -8.14 -21.68 21.47
CA GLY A 295 -8.53 -20.35 21.94
C GLY A 295 -9.49 -19.63 21.00
N LEU A 296 -10.44 -20.34 20.37
CA LEU A 296 -11.36 -19.80 19.37
C LEU A 296 -12.65 -19.26 20.02
N ASP A 297 -12.57 -18.07 20.61
CA ASP A 297 -13.68 -17.49 21.39
C ASP A 297 -14.98 -17.36 20.62
N ARG A 298 -14.93 -17.03 19.31
CA ARG A 298 -16.10 -16.95 18.44
C ARG A 298 -16.77 -18.31 18.28
N VAL A 299 -15.99 -19.34 18.02
CA VAL A 299 -16.51 -20.72 17.87
C VAL A 299 -17.08 -21.24 19.19
N ARG A 300 -16.43 -20.91 20.33
CA ARG A 300 -16.99 -21.24 21.66
C ARG A 300 -18.34 -20.59 21.92
N ALA A 301 -18.53 -19.34 21.48
CA ALA A 301 -19.83 -18.67 21.58
C ALA A 301 -20.86 -19.39 20.70
N GLN A 302 -20.55 -19.70 19.45
CA GLN A 302 -21.43 -20.42 18.54
C GLN A 302 -21.76 -21.83 19.06
N ALA A 303 -20.79 -22.52 19.67
CA ALA A 303 -21.04 -23.82 20.29
C ALA A 303 -22.09 -23.77 21.43
N ARG A 304 -22.09 -22.68 22.23
CA ARG A 304 -23.13 -22.44 23.24
C ARG A 304 -24.51 -22.20 22.64
N GLU A 305 -24.56 -21.48 21.53
CA GLU A 305 -25.81 -21.24 20.80
C GLU A 305 -26.42 -22.58 20.30
N GLU A 306 -25.60 -23.41 19.66
CA GLU A 306 -26.01 -24.71 19.16
C GLU A 306 -26.37 -25.67 20.32
N GLN A 307 -25.63 -25.59 21.46
CA GLN A 307 -25.99 -26.37 22.68
C GLN A 307 -27.35 -25.95 23.22
N ALA A 308 -27.65 -24.65 23.23
CA ALA A 308 -28.98 -24.19 23.65
C ALA A 308 -30.08 -24.69 22.71
N ALA A 309 -29.83 -24.68 21.39
CA ALA A 309 -30.77 -25.23 20.41
C ALA A 309 -30.99 -26.75 20.58
N LEU A 310 -29.91 -27.49 20.86
CA LEU A 310 -29.98 -28.93 21.10
C LEU A 310 -30.75 -29.25 22.40
N PHE A 311 -30.54 -28.52 23.49
CA PHE A 311 -31.33 -28.66 24.72
C PHE A 311 -32.81 -28.35 24.47
N ALA A 312 -33.11 -27.28 23.72
CA ALA A 312 -34.49 -26.95 23.37
C ALA A 312 -35.15 -28.05 22.53
N ALA A 313 -34.44 -28.62 21.53
CA ALA A 313 -34.93 -29.70 20.69
C ALA A 313 -35.22 -31.02 21.48
N THR A 314 -34.53 -31.20 22.61
CA THR A 314 -34.73 -32.37 23.51
C THR A 314 -35.65 -32.07 24.69
N GLY A 315 -36.31 -30.88 24.73
CA GLY A 315 -37.28 -30.53 25.79
C GLY A 315 -36.63 -30.01 27.08
N ARG A 316 -35.32 -29.80 27.10
CA ARG A 316 -34.55 -29.35 28.27
C ARG A 316 -34.52 -27.81 28.32
N TYR A 317 -35.69 -27.20 28.42
CA TYR A 317 -35.86 -25.74 28.26
C TYR A 317 -35.11 -24.89 29.30
N GLN A 318 -34.96 -25.39 30.53
CA GLN A 318 -34.23 -24.65 31.56
C GLN A 318 -32.73 -24.55 31.22
N GLU A 319 -32.14 -25.64 30.76
CA GLU A 319 -30.74 -25.71 30.35
C GLU A 319 -30.52 -24.92 29.05
N ALA A 320 -31.45 -25.03 28.11
CA ALA A 320 -31.45 -24.23 26.89
C ALA A 320 -31.42 -22.73 27.21
N TYR A 321 -32.23 -22.28 28.16
CA TYR A 321 -32.22 -20.88 28.60
C TYR A 321 -30.90 -20.47 29.26
N GLN A 322 -30.29 -21.32 30.06
CA GLN A 322 -28.99 -21.03 30.70
C GLN A 322 -27.88 -20.92 29.68
N GLU A 323 -27.80 -21.85 28.72
CA GLU A 323 -26.80 -21.78 27.64
C GLU A 323 -27.02 -20.58 26.72
N HIS A 324 -28.27 -20.26 26.37
CA HIS A 324 -28.58 -19.09 25.58
C HIS A 324 -28.17 -17.78 26.30
N ARG A 325 -28.35 -17.68 27.62
CA ARG A 325 -27.84 -16.55 28.41
C ARG A 325 -26.31 -16.49 28.39
N ALA A 326 -25.63 -17.62 28.48
CA ALA A 326 -24.18 -17.71 28.44
C ALA A 326 -23.65 -17.32 27.03
N PHE A 327 -24.31 -17.81 25.98
CA PHE A 327 -24.07 -17.38 24.61
C PHE A 327 -24.20 -15.86 24.47
N TYR A 328 -25.32 -15.28 24.91
CA TYR A 328 -25.56 -13.84 24.81
C TYR A 328 -24.48 -13.02 25.54
N ALA A 329 -24.05 -13.45 26.70
CA ALA A 329 -22.96 -12.81 27.43
C ALA A 329 -21.62 -12.91 26.69
N ALA A 330 -21.30 -14.10 26.14
CA ALA A 330 -20.10 -14.31 25.34
C ALA A 330 -20.11 -13.50 24.04
N ALA A 331 -21.24 -13.49 23.31
CA ALA A 331 -21.41 -12.69 22.09
C ALA A 331 -21.24 -11.19 22.35
N ASN A 332 -21.85 -10.66 23.42
CA ASN A 332 -21.68 -9.26 23.81
C ASN A 332 -20.22 -8.93 24.19
N ALA A 333 -19.54 -9.83 24.88
CA ALA A 333 -18.11 -9.63 25.21
C ALA A 333 -17.26 -9.59 23.93
N LEU A 334 -17.52 -10.49 22.97
CA LEU A 334 -16.84 -10.49 21.66
C LEU A 334 -17.11 -9.20 20.88
N HIS A 335 -18.36 -8.75 20.81
CA HIS A 335 -18.70 -7.47 20.19
C HIS A 335 -18.05 -6.26 20.86
N SER A 336 -17.90 -6.31 22.20
CA SER A 336 -17.18 -5.25 22.91
C SER A 336 -15.70 -5.26 22.57
N MET A 337 -15.07 -6.43 22.58
CA MET A 337 -13.67 -6.60 22.19
C MET A 337 -13.41 -6.20 20.74
N GLN A 338 -14.32 -6.56 19.82
CA GLN A 338 -14.23 -6.12 18.41
C GLN A 338 -14.31 -4.60 18.29
N ARG A 339 -15.27 -3.96 18.96
CA ARG A 339 -15.39 -2.47 18.96
C ARG A 339 -14.16 -1.80 19.57
N GLU A 340 -13.59 -2.35 20.64
CA GLU A 340 -12.36 -1.83 21.24
C GLU A 340 -11.16 -2.04 20.32
N ALA A 341 -11.05 -3.19 19.66
CA ALA A 341 -10.01 -3.45 18.68
C ALA A 341 -10.13 -2.52 17.45
N GLN A 342 -11.37 -2.32 16.97
CA GLN A 342 -11.67 -1.36 15.91
C GLN A 342 -11.28 0.06 16.32
N ALA A 343 -11.67 0.51 17.51
CA ALA A 343 -11.34 1.85 18.01
C ALA A 343 -9.81 2.03 18.13
N ARG A 344 -9.08 1.03 18.65
CA ARG A 344 -7.62 1.07 18.74
C ARG A 344 -6.96 1.08 17.35
N ALA A 345 -7.46 0.28 16.42
CA ALA A 345 -6.94 0.25 15.05
C ALA A 345 -7.14 1.60 14.34
N LEU A 346 -8.33 2.20 14.44
CA LEU A 346 -8.63 3.53 13.88
C LEU A 346 -7.79 4.63 14.55
N GLN A 347 -7.63 4.58 15.87
CA GLN A 347 -6.76 5.50 16.60
C GLN A 347 -5.31 5.40 16.12
N ALA A 348 -4.77 4.20 15.98
CA ALA A 348 -3.40 3.98 15.51
C ALA A 348 -3.19 4.49 14.07
N VAL A 349 -4.18 4.31 13.19
CA VAL A 349 -4.18 4.87 11.83
C VAL A 349 -4.19 6.40 11.87
N PHE A 350 -5.05 6.99 12.71
CA PHE A 350 -5.11 8.44 12.87
C PHE A 350 -3.78 9.00 13.38
N GLU A 351 -3.20 8.43 14.44
CA GLU A 351 -1.91 8.85 15.00
C GLU A 351 -0.77 8.73 13.98
N ALA A 352 -0.73 7.63 13.19
CA ALA A 352 0.25 7.46 12.13
C ALA A 352 0.09 8.52 11.03
N THR A 353 -1.14 8.85 10.66
CA THR A 353 -1.44 9.88 9.66
C THR A 353 -1.05 11.27 10.13
N GLU A 354 -1.35 11.62 11.39
CA GLU A 354 -0.96 12.90 11.99
C GLU A 354 0.56 13.02 12.12
N ALA A 355 1.24 11.96 12.58
CA ALA A 355 2.69 11.94 12.66
C ALA A 355 3.35 12.12 11.28
N ARG A 356 2.77 11.51 10.24
CA ARG A 356 3.24 11.69 8.87
C ARG A 356 3.05 13.13 8.39
N ARG A 357 1.87 13.70 8.54
CA ARG A 357 1.58 15.12 8.18
C ARG A 357 2.53 16.08 8.89
N ALA A 358 2.77 15.86 10.20
CA ALA A 358 3.72 16.63 10.96
C ALA A 358 5.15 16.48 10.39
N SER A 359 5.57 15.27 10.06
CA SER A 359 6.88 15.01 9.45
C SER A 359 7.05 15.68 8.09
N GLU A 360 6.03 15.59 7.22
CA GLU A 360 6.00 16.25 5.91
C GLU A 360 6.08 17.78 6.06
N HIS A 361 5.33 18.34 6.98
CA HIS A 361 5.38 19.78 7.28
C HIS A 361 6.75 20.23 7.82
N PHE A 362 7.35 19.44 8.73
CA PHE A 362 8.71 19.72 9.20
C PHE A 362 9.75 19.61 8.10
N ARG A 363 9.66 18.63 7.20
CA ARG A 363 10.53 18.52 6.03
C ARG A 363 10.39 19.72 5.12
N GLU A 364 9.16 20.14 4.81
CA GLU A 364 8.90 21.30 3.97
C GLU A 364 9.51 22.58 4.59
N MET A 365 9.28 22.81 5.89
CA MET A 365 9.90 23.94 6.60
C MET A 365 11.42 23.85 6.62
N ALA A 366 12.00 22.66 6.79
CA ALA A 366 13.46 22.46 6.79
C ALA A 366 14.10 22.70 5.41
N HIS A 367 13.33 22.65 4.34
CA HIS A 367 13.80 22.83 2.97
C HIS A 367 13.53 24.24 2.39
N ARG A 368 12.79 25.09 3.10
CA ARG A 368 12.52 26.47 2.69
C ARG A 368 13.45 27.45 3.38
N ASP A 369 13.79 28.54 2.68
CA ASP A 369 14.45 29.71 3.27
C ASP A 369 13.40 30.55 4.01
N ALA A 370 13.64 30.81 5.29
CA ALA A 370 12.66 31.45 6.17
C ALA A 370 12.33 32.90 5.77
N LEU A 371 13.25 33.62 5.10
CA LEU A 371 13.03 34.98 4.66
C LEU A 371 12.27 35.07 3.34
N THR A 372 12.64 34.20 2.40
CA THR A 372 12.22 34.36 0.98
C THR A 372 11.17 33.33 0.55
N GLY A 373 10.99 32.24 1.30
CA GLY A 373 10.09 31.14 0.95
C GLY A 373 10.58 30.26 -0.22
N LEU A 374 11.69 30.60 -0.87
CA LEU A 374 12.33 29.76 -1.88
C LEU A 374 12.89 28.48 -1.24
N TRP A 375 13.24 27.50 -2.07
CA TRP A 375 14.01 26.36 -1.59
C TRP A 375 15.35 26.83 -1.01
N ASN A 376 15.84 26.17 0.04
CA ASN A 376 17.12 26.48 0.63
C ASN A 376 18.25 25.61 0.03
N ARG A 377 19.49 25.90 0.44
CA ARG A 377 20.70 25.18 0.00
C ARG A 377 20.61 23.66 0.28
N ARG A 378 20.00 23.28 1.42
CA ARG A 378 19.86 21.89 1.80
C ARG A 378 19.01 21.11 0.80
N TYR A 379 17.87 21.64 0.41
CA TYR A 379 17.00 21.03 -0.59
C TYR A 379 17.72 20.81 -1.93
N VAL A 380 18.47 21.81 -2.39
CA VAL A 380 19.23 21.68 -3.64
C VAL A 380 20.27 20.55 -3.54
N ASN A 381 21.02 20.50 -2.43
CA ASN A 381 22.04 19.47 -2.23
C ASN A 381 21.44 18.04 -2.22
N GLU A 382 20.23 17.87 -1.69
CA GLU A 382 19.54 16.60 -1.65
C GLU A 382 18.91 16.24 -3.01
N ARG A 383 18.37 17.20 -3.76
CA ARG A 383 17.63 16.95 -5.01
C ARG A 383 18.50 16.93 -6.28
N LEU A 384 19.57 17.73 -6.34
CA LEU A 384 20.40 17.87 -7.52
C LEU A 384 21.04 16.55 -8.01
N PRO A 385 21.52 15.64 -7.12
CA PRO A 385 22.04 14.34 -7.56
C PRO A 385 21.02 13.49 -8.32
N ALA A 386 19.77 13.48 -7.83
CA ALA A 386 18.68 12.74 -8.47
C ALA A 386 18.33 13.34 -9.84
N LEU A 387 18.22 14.67 -9.94
CA LEU A 387 17.96 15.36 -11.21
C LEU A 387 19.05 15.10 -12.25
N LEU A 388 20.32 15.05 -11.84
CA LEU A 388 21.42 14.68 -12.73
C LEU A 388 21.30 13.24 -13.23
N SER A 389 20.95 12.30 -12.36
CA SER A 389 20.72 10.90 -12.73
C SER A 389 19.55 10.77 -13.69
N GLU A 390 18.45 11.47 -13.44
CA GLU A 390 17.27 11.51 -14.31
C GLU A 390 17.63 12.07 -15.71
N ALA A 391 18.39 13.19 -15.75
CA ALA A 391 18.83 13.82 -17.00
C ALA A 391 19.70 12.87 -17.84
N VAL A 392 20.61 12.14 -17.21
CA VAL A 392 21.44 11.13 -17.88
C VAL A 392 20.59 9.99 -18.43
N ALA A 393 19.67 9.45 -17.62
CA ALA A 393 18.80 8.34 -18.02
C ALA A 393 17.88 8.72 -19.20
N GLN A 394 17.33 9.94 -19.18
CA GLN A 394 16.42 10.45 -20.21
C GLN A 394 17.16 11.09 -21.39
N ARG A 395 18.49 11.25 -21.33
CA ARG A 395 19.31 11.95 -22.32
C ARG A 395 18.85 13.38 -22.56
N THR A 396 18.40 14.06 -21.52
CA THR A 396 17.99 15.47 -21.54
C THR A 396 19.06 16.35 -20.93
N PRO A 397 19.22 17.62 -21.38
CA PRO A 397 20.14 18.55 -20.76
C PRO A 397 19.67 18.95 -19.36
N LEU A 398 20.60 19.34 -18.49
CA LEU A 398 20.31 19.97 -17.22
C LEU A 398 21.22 21.18 -17.06
N SER A 399 20.63 22.37 -16.97
CA SER A 399 21.35 23.59 -16.74
C SER A 399 21.20 24.11 -15.32
N LEU A 400 22.22 24.79 -14.82
CA LEU A 400 22.27 25.38 -13.49
C LEU A 400 22.78 26.82 -13.60
N ALA A 401 22.14 27.74 -12.88
CA ALA A 401 22.57 29.14 -12.81
C ALA A 401 22.71 29.57 -11.35
N ILE A 402 23.81 30.27 -11.05
CA ILE A 402 24.00 30.98 -9.78
C ILE A 402 23.86 32.48 -10.06
N LEU A 403 23.03 33.12 -9.24
CA LEU A 403 22.72 34.54 -9.31
C LEU A 403 23.21 35.23 -8.02
N ASP A 404 23.74 36.43 -8.13
CA ASP A 404 24.16 37.25 -7.00
C ASP A 404 23.74 38.70 -7.24
N LEU A 405 23.16 39.34 -6.22
CA LEU A 405 22.71 40.73 -6.31
C LEU A 405 23.91 41.69 -6.25
N ASP A 406 24.08 42.46 -7.30
CA ASP A 406 25.20 43.40 -7.43
C ASP A 406 25.14 44.50 -6.36
N HIS A 407 26.25 44.66 -5.65
CA HIS A 407 26.38 45.69 -4.63
C HIS A 407 25.33 45.63 -3.50
N PHE A 408 24.77 44.50 -3.20
CA PHE A 408 23.72 44.33 -2.19
C PHE A 408 24.13 44.83 -0.80
N LYS A 409 25.41 44.67 -0.44
CA LYS A 409 25.95 45.26 0.79
C LYS A 409 25.76 46.77 0.85
N ARG A 410 25.89 47.49 -0.28
CA ARG A 410 25.65 48.92 -0.33
C ARG A 410 24.20 49.29 -0.02
N ILE A 411 23.24 48.46 -0.42
CA ILE A 411 21.83 48.67 -0.09
C ILE A 411 21.66 48.56 1.42
N ASN A 412 22.20 47.52 2.04
CA ASN A 412 22.15 47.31 3.48
C ASN A 412 22.81 48.46 4.27
N ASP A 413 24.03 48.84 3.85
CA ASP A 413 24.82 49.84 4.55
C ASP A 413 24.21 51.25 4.40
N THR A 414 23.54 51.55 3.28
CA THR A 414 22.97 52.87 3.00
C THR A 414 21.56 53.05 3.55
N LEU A 415 20.72 51.99 3.51
CA LEU A 415 19.31 52.08 3.87
C LEU A 415 19.05 51.38 5.20
N SER A 416 19.03 50.05 5.21
CA SER A 416 18.97 49.21 6.41
C SER A 416 18.98 47.72 6.00
N HIS A 417 19.27 46.81 6.94
CA HIS A 417 19.10 45.37 6.73
C HIS A 417 17.63 44.99 6.44
N SER A 418 16.66 45.66 7.06
CA SER A 418 15.24 45.45 6.78
C SER A 418 14.86 45.79 5.33
N THR A 419 15.44 46.83 4.76
CA THR A 419 15.25 47.16 3.34
C THR A 419 15.90 46.09 2.45
N GLY A 420 17.10 45.62 2.81
CA GLY A 420 17.75 44.52 2.13
C GLY A 420 16.91 43.25 2.15
N ASP A 421 16.32 42.90 3.30
CA ASP A 421 15.41 41.74 3.41
C ASP A 421 14.19 41.87 2.49
N THR A 422 13.61 43.09 2.38
CA THR A 422 12.49 43.35 1.45
C THR A 422 12.94 43.21 -0.02
N VAL A 423 14.14 43.68 -0.36
CA VAL A 423 14.71 43.49 -1.71
C VAL A 423 14.89 41.98 -2.01
N LEU A 424 15.42 41.21 -1.08
CA LEU A 424 15.56 39.74 -1.24
C LEU A 424 14.20 39.05 -1.44
N GLN A 425 13.19 39.46 -0.70
CA GLN A 425 11.81 38.92 -0.85
C GLN A 425 11.25 39.26 -2.23
N GLU A 426 11.44 40.50 -2.72
CA GLU A 426 10.92 40.92 -4.02
C GLU A 426 11.66 40.23 -5.18
N VAL A 427 12.99 40.07 -5.09
CA VAL A 427 13.77 39.28 -6.03
C VAL A 427 13.28 37.81 -6.04
N SER A 428 12.98 37.25 -4.88
CA SER A 428 12.49 35.88 -4.77
C SER A 428 11.12 35.71 -5.42
N ARG A 429 10.26 36.71 -5.34
CA ARG A 429 8.97 36.72 -6.06
C ARG A 429 9.21 36.74 -7.58
N LEU A 430 10.13 37.59 -8.08
CA LEU A 430 10.49 37.62 -9.49
C LEU A 430 11.07 36.30 -10.00
N LEU A 431 11.87 35.61 -9.16
CA LEU A 431 12.41 34.29 -9.43
C LEU A 431 11.28 33.25 -9.48
N THR A 432 10.36 33.26 -8.52
CA THR A 432 9.21 32.34 -8.47
C THR A 432 8.34 32.46 -9.72
N ASP A 433 8.08 33.70 -10.16
CA ASP A 433 7.31 33.99 -11.39
C ASP A 433 8.04 33.56 -12.68
N ALA A 434 9.37 33.46 -12.63
CA ALA A 434 10.20 33.04 -13.76
C ALA A 434 10.34 31.49 -13.86
N VAL A 435 10.06 30.76 -12.78
CA VAL A 435 10.16 29.30 -12.72
C VAL A 435 8.88 28.67 -13.25
N SER A 436 8.99 27.63 -14.06
CA SER A 436 7.87 26.87 -14.59
C SER A 436 8.22 25.38 -14.73
N GLY A 437 7.25 24.51 -14.57
CA GLY A 437 7.45 23.06 -14.67
C GLY A 437 8.43 22.51 -13.62
N PRO A 438 9.40 21.68 -14.01
CA PRO A 438 10.31 21.01 -13.08
C PRO A 438 11.48 21.88 -12.60
N MET A 439 11.49 23.18 -12.92
CA MET A 439 12.56 24.11 -12.52
C MET A 439 12.52 24.37 -11.02
N ILE A 440 13.70 24.58 -10.43
CA ILE A 440 13.87 24.89 -9.00
C ILE A 440 14.52 26.26 -8.85
N ALA A 441 13.91 27.14 -8.03
CA ALA A 441 14.53 28.35 -7.54
C ALA A 441 14.86 28.20 -6.06
N ALA A 442 16.08 28.53 -5.68
CA ALA A 442 16.56 28.41 -4.31
C ALA A 442 17.38 29.64 -3.89
N ARG A 443 17.41 29.91 -2.58
CA ARG A 443 18.37 30.83 -1.98
C ARG A 443 19.47 30.00 -1.30
N ILE A 444 20.73 30.22 -1.72
CA ILE A 444 21.85 29.39 -1.28
C ILE A 444 22.81 30.11 -0.32
N GLY A 445 22.69 31.42 -0.21
CA GLY A 445 23.51 32.29 0.64
C GLY A 445 22.83 33.62 0.90
N GLY A 446 23.53 34.58 1.49
CA GLY A 446 23.00 35.90 1.85
C GLY A 446 22.24 36.58 0.71
N GLU A 447 22.93 36.89 -0.37
CA GLU A 447 22.42 37.56 -1.58
C GLU A 447 22.51 36.68 -2.83
N GLU A 448 22.76 35.35 -2.62
CA GLU A 448 22.97 34.37 -3.69
C GLU A 448 21.73 33.49 -3.86
N PHE A 449 21.33 33.35 -5.11
CA PHE A 449 20.23 32.48 -5.54
C PHE A 449 20.72 31.46 -6.56
N LEU A 450 19.94 30.38 -6.70
CA LEU A 450 20.25 29.32 -7.63
C LEU A 450 18.98 28.97 -8.43
N LEU A 451 19.16 28.69 -9.71
CA LEU A 451 18.15 28.09 -10.58
C LEU A 451 18.68 26.75 -11.08
N VAL A 452 17.86 25.68 -10.91
CA VAL A 452 18.08 24.39 -11.58
C VAL A 452 17.04 24.27 -12.68
N MET A 453 17.47 23.97 -13.90
CA MET A 453 16.64 24.00 -15.10
C MET A 453 16.75 22.66 -15.85
N PRO A 454 16.02 21.63 -15.41
CA PRO A 454 15.96 20.36 -16.10
C PRO A 454 15.36 20.53 -17.50
N GLY A 455 15.93 19.86 -18.50
CA GLY A 455 15.45 19.87 -19.88
C GLY A 455 15.89 21.08 -20.71
N LEU A 456 16.56 22.12 -20.14
CA LEU A 456 17.02 23.28 -20.87
C LEU A 456 18.49 23.13 -21.27
N ALA A 457 18.77 23.38 -22.54
CA ALA A 457 20.13 23.47 -23.09
C ALA A 457 20.82 24.81 -22.73
N ALA A 458 22.11 24.90 -22.99
CA ALA A 458 22.93 26.06 -22.59
C ALA A 458 22.39 27.40 -23.11
N GLU A 459 22.03 27.45 -24.38
CA GLU A 459 21.51 28.68 -25.03
C GLU A 459 20.17 29.10 -24.45
N GLU A 460 19.23 28.15 -24.29
CA GLU A 460 17.89 28.40 -23.73
C GLU A 460 17.97 28.84 -22.26
N ALA A 461 18.86 28.22 -21.49
CA ALA A 461 19.10 28.57 -20.09
C ALA A 461 19.70 29.98 -19.96
N ALA A 462 20.69 30.33 -20.81
CA ALA A 462 21.29 31.65 -20.87
C ALA A 462 20.26 32.72 -21.24
N GLU A 463 19.43 32.48 -22.27
CA GLU A 463 18.35 33.41 -22.67
C GLU A 463 17.33 33.61 -21.53
N ARG A 464 16.98 32.53 -20.81
CA ARG A 464 16.03 32.62 -19.69
C ARG A 464 16.62 33.42 -18.53
N CYS A 465 17.88 33.21 -18.22
CA CYS A 465 18.61 33.97 -17.21
C CYS A 465 18.75 35.47 -17.64
N GLU A 466 18.97 35.76 -18.91
CA GLU A 466 19.03 37.15 -19.41
C GLU A 466 17.67 37.85 -19.31
N ARG A 467 16.58 37.17 -19.65
CA ARG A 467 15.21 37.69 -19.42
C ARG A 467 14.94 38.00 -17.94
N LEU A 468 15.39 37.12 -17.06
CA LEU A 468 15.25 37.29 -15.60
C LEU A 468 16.09 38.50 -15.13
N ARG A 469 17.35 38.60 -15.54
CA ARG A 469 18.24 39.74 -15.24
C ARG A 469 17.61 41.06 -15.65
N LEU A 470 17.11 41.14 -16.91
CA LEU A 470 16.43 42.32 -17.42
C LEU A 470 15.17 42.66 -16.64
N ARG A 471 14.43 41.66 -16.22
CA ARG A 471 13.22 41.82 -15.40
C ARG A 471 13.54 42.35 -14.01
N ILE A 472 14.60 41.85 -13.36
CA ILE A 472 15.09 42.39 -12.08
C ILE A 472 15.55 43.83 -12.25
N ARG A 473 16.34 44.14 -13.29
CA ARG A 473 16.83 45.47 -13.56
C ARG A 473 15.71 46.49 -13.86
N ALA A 474 14.67 46.07 -14.59
CA ALA A 474 13.54 46.90 -15.00
C ALA A 474 12.44 47.00 -13.93
N HIS A 475 12.55 46.27 -12.83
CA HIS A 475 11.56 46.34 -11.76
C HIS A 475 11.57 47.70 -11.08
N THR A 476 10.41 48.16 -10.59
CA THR A 476 10.24 49.46 -9.92
C THR A 476 10.80 49.41 -8.51
N TRP A 477 12.07 49.67 -8.34
CA TRP A 477 12.76 49.64 -7.05
C TRP A 477 12.65 50.93 -6.24
N GLU A 478 12.28 52.06 -6.89
CA GLU A 478 12.23 53.38 -6.27
C GLU A 478 11.48 53.45 -4.93
N PRO A 479 10.36 52.78 -4.73
CA PRO A 479 9.67 52.79 -3.45
C PRO A 479 10.46 52.09 -2.32
N LEU A 480 11.37 51.16 -2.67
CA LEU A 480 12.14 50.36 -1.71
C LEU A 480 13.55 50.92 -1.53
N THR A 481 14.25 51.22 -2.64
CA THR A 481 15.69 51.56 -2.61
C THR A 481 15.98 53.01 -3.02
N GLY A 482 14.94 53.81 -3.29
CA GLY A 482 15.11 55.17 -3.80
C GLY A 482 15.87 55.18 -5.15
N THR A 483 16.99 55.86 -5.20
CA THR A 483 17.80 55.96 -6.44
C THR A 483 18.83 54.85 -6.59
N LEU A 484 18.94 53.91 -5.63
CA LEU A 484 19.89 52.80 -5.72
C LEU A 484 19.35 51.71 -6.66
N PRO A 485 20.05 51.39 -7.75
CA PRO A 485 19.61 50.32 -8.65
C PRO A 485 19.84 48.96 -8.04
N VAL A 486 18.92 48.02 -8.34
CA VAL A 486 19.10 46.60 -8.02
C VAL A 486 19.34 45.85 -9.32
N THR A 487 20.53 45.27 -9.45
CA THR A 487 20.94 44.44 -10.59
C THR A 487 21.50 43.13 -10.11
N THR A 488 21.64 42.18 -11.00
CA THR A 488 22.17 40.84 -10.69
C THR A 488 23.17 40.39 -11.74
N SER A 489 24.24 39.77 -11.28
CA SER A 489 25.17 39.01 -12.13
C SER A 489 24.80 37.53 -12.08
N ILE A 490 24.87 36.83 -13.21
CA ILE A 490 24.44 35.44 -13.34
C ILE A 490 25.52 34.62 -14.05
N GLY A 491 25.88 33.47 -13.45
CA GLY A 491 26.73 32.47 -14.07
C GLY A 491 25.93 31.22 -14.39
N VAL A 492 25.91 30.81 -15.66
CA VAL A 492 25.14 29.65 -16.15
C VAL A 492 26.10 28.57 -16.62
N THR A 493 25.77 27.32 -16.36
CA THR A 493 26.47 26.15 -16.90
C THR A 493 25.50 25.04 -17.21
N THR A 494 25.86 24.14 -18.13
CA THR A 494 25.05 22.99 -18.51
C THR A 494 25.83 21.69 -18.29
N ALA A 495 25.19 20.67 -17.76
CA ALA A 495 25.78 19.37 -17.56
C ALA A 495 26.18 18.76 -18.90
N ALA A 496 27.48 18.58 -19.12
CA ALA A 496 27.96 17.78 -20.25
C ALA A 496 27.52 16.32 -20.09
N GLN A 497 27.05 15.69 -21.18
CA GLN A 497 26.54 14.32 -21.19
C GLN A 497 27.50 13.35 -20.47
N GLY A 498 27.03 12.72 -19.38
CA GLY A 498 27.63 11.54 -18.77
C GLY A 498 28.75 11.76 -17.73
N ARG A 499 29.18 12.99 -17.40
CA ARG A 499 30.32 13.24 -16.48
C ARG A 499 30.13 14.35 -15.43
N ALA A 500 28.98 14.97 -15.35
CA ALA A 500 28.77 16.06 -14.41
C ALA A 500 28.41 15.54 -13.02
N THR A 501 29.10 16.07 -12.00
CA THR A 501 28.71 15.88 -10.58
C THR A 501 28.07 17.17 -10.06
N PRO A 502 27.23 17.11 -9.00
CA PRO A 502 26.69 18.31 -8.37
C PRO A 502 27.75 19.36 -8.04
N SER A 503 28.88 18.93 -7.49
CA SER A 503 29.99 19.80 -7.12
C SER A 503 30.66 20.46 -8.34
N SER A 504 30.83 19.71 -9.44
CA SER A 504 31.42 20.27 -10.66
C SER A 504 30.54 21.32 -11.32
N LEU A 505 29.22 21.09 -11.38
CA LEU A 505 28.25 22.05 -11.90
C LEU A 505 28.22 23.34 -11.07
N MET A 506 28.14 23.22 -9.76
CA MET A 506 28.17 24.37 -8.86
C MET A 506 29.44 25.20 -9.05
N SER A 507 30.61 24.54 -9.14
CA SER A 507 31.89 25.23 -9.34
C SER A 507 32.01 25.92 -10.70
N LEU A 508 31.44 25.35 -11.76
CA LEU A 508 31.44 25.95 -13.10
C LEU A 508 30.51 27.18 -13.14
N ALA A 509 29.30 27.07 -12.58
CA ALA A 509 28.40 28.23 -12.50
C ALA A 509 28.98 29.37 -11.66
N ASP A 510 29.64 29.06 -10.52
CA ASP A 510 30.30 30.04 -9.68
C ASP A 510 31.46 30.75 -10.43
N ARG A 511 32.26 29.99 -11.19
CA ARG A 511 33.32 30.58 -12.06
C ARG A 511 32.71 31.53 -13.07
N ASN A 512 31.61 31.18 -13.73
CA ASN A 512 30.94 32.04 -14.70
C ASN A 512 30.34 33.30 -14.03
N LEU A 513 29.77 33.16 -12.83
CA LEU A 513 29.33 34.30 -12.02
C LEU A 513 30.48 35.23 -11.66
N TYR A 514 31.62 34.67 -11.29
CA TYR A 514 32.83 35.49 -11.03
C TYR A 514 33.29 36.28 -12.26
N VAL A 515 33.24 35.68 -13.46
CA VAL A 515 33.51 36.36 -14.73
C VAL A 515 32.51 37.52 -14.95
N ALA A 516 31.19 37.24 -14.76
CA ALA A 516 30.16 38.27 -14.89
C ALA A 516 30.42 39.49 -13.97
N LYS A 517 30.82 39.23 -12.71
CA LYS A 517 31.15 40.28 -11.74
C LYS A 517 32.40 41.08 -12.14
N ARG A 518 33.41 40.41 -12.69
CA ARG A 518 34.67 41.08 -13.14
C ARG A 518 34.49 41.91 -14.38
N GLU A 519 33.67 41.51 -15.32
CA GLU A 519 33.44 42.19 -16.59
C GLU A 519 32.48 43.38 -16.49
N GLY A 520 32.08 43.80 -15.31
CA GLY A 520 31.30 45.01 -15.09
C GLY A 520 29.90 44.76 -14.50
N ARG A 521 29.58 43.54 -14.06
CA ARG A 521 28.31 43.16 -13.44
C ARG A 521 27.10 43.31 -14.37
N ASP A 522 25.89 43.13 -13.81
CA ASP A 522 24.60 43.24 -14.52
C ASP A 522 24.62 42.52 -15.88
N ARG A 523 25.02 41.24 -15.86
CA ARG A 523 25.14 40.39 -17.05
C ARG A 523 25.02 38.90 -16.74
N VAL A 524 24.78 38.16 -17.80
CA VAL A 524 24.82 36.67 -17.80
C VAL A 524 26.12 36.23 -18.49
N VAL A 525 26.82 35.28 -17.88
CA VAL A 525 27.93 34.54 -18.50
C VAL A 525 27.59 33.07 -18.51
N ALA A 526 27.72 32.44 -19.67
CA ALA A 526 27.41 31.02 -19.86
C ALA A 526 28.57 30.32 -20.59
N ASP A 527 28.79 29.03 -20.27
CA ASP A 527 29.60 28.13 -21.09
C ASP A 527 28.71 27.70 -22.29
N LEU A 528 28.91 28.32 -23.46
CA LEU A 528 28.20 28.01 -24.72
C LEU A 528 28.95 26.96 -25.52
#